data_361f1365884f8eec64c5746fd0ed9d08
#
_entry.id   361f1365884f8eec64c5746fd0ed9d08
#
_cell.length_a   1.000
_cell.length_b   1.000
_cell.length_c   1.000
_cell.angle_alpha   90.00
_cell.angle_beta   90.00
_cell.angle_gamma   90.00
#
_symmetry.space_group_name_H-M   'P 1'
#
loop_
_entity.id
_entity.type
_entity.pdbx_description
1 polymer ?
#
loop_
_entity_poly.entity_id
_entity_poly.type
_entity_poly.pdbx_seq_one_letter_code
_entity_poly.pdbx_strand_id
1 'polypeptide(L)'
;MSTKTSIFKSRAFAGLKMEKVIEEAEKRYDYLWQKYSFPINDEDPESRKALQSSFEDSALVYIPKLRAWRPPSKCVWVESSVKIPGKSSVADAYPLKKTFFTTILKVSEPTVEMYIDSLISEAKGLASAAQIKETMALICGLDIGESDVSSLVEAEVLPVKLANGVGVFASASAEHEYADFVIVENAIHRNAFEGKITVLDFSLEEIRDIKPLLLALGLEGRFSSKLIEEITEVSGGSKDREMTRNLRIKSQAMVRYVILHRTLIRKGNRNKASIG
;
A
#
# COMPACT_ATOMS: atom_id res chain seq x y z
N MET A 1 -24.79 -8.21 36.68
CA MET A 1 -24.50 -8.73 35.33
C MET A 1 -23.04 -9.15 35.12
N SER A 2 -22.29 -9.45 36.17
CA SER A 2 -20.82 -9.67 36.13
C SER A 2 -20.35 -11.10 35.90
N THR A 3 -21.21 -12.08 35.87
CA THR A 3 -20.84 -13.50 35.92
C THR A 3 -20.65 -14.21 34.58
N LYS A 4 -21.19 -13.65 33.47
CA LYS A 4 -21.10 -14.32 32.15
C LYS A 4 -19.78 -13.98 31.39
N THR A 5 -19.17 -12.85 31.66
CA THR A 5 -17.93 -12.39 31.01
C THR A 5 -16.70 -13.15 31.53
N SER A 6 -16.74 -13.60 32.78
CA SER A 6 -15.69 -14.40 33.40
C SER A 6 -15.45 -15.75 32.72
N ILE A 7 -16.47 -16.28 32.03
CA ILE A 7 -16.42 -17.60 31.37
C ILE A 7 -15.48 -17.60 30.15
N PHE A 8 -15.33 -16.48 29.47
CA PHE A 8 -14.42 -16.39 28.31
C PHE A 8 -12.95 -16.44 28.67
N LYS A 9 -12.55 -15.88 29.80
CA LYS A 9 -11.13 -15.79 30.21
C LYS A 9 -10.68 -16.81 31.25
N SER A 10 -11.58 -17.37 32.07
CA SER A 10 -11.12 -17.79 33.37
C SER A 10 -10.56 -19.21 33.44
N ARG A 11 -11.08 -20.27 33.22
CA ARG A 11 -10.47 -21.58 33.51
C ARG A 11 -10.32 -22.51 32.30
N ALA A 12 -11.09 -22.27 31.24
CA ALA A 12 -11.11 -23.15 30.08
C ALA A 12 -9.83 -23.11 29.24
N PHE A 13 -9.07 -22.05 29.31
CA PHE A 13 -7.85 -21.87 28.50
C PHE A 13 -6.55 -22.03 29.27
N ALA A 14 -6.61 -22.06 30.60
CA ALA A 14 -5.42 -22.27 31.43
C ALA A 14 -4.86 -23.67 31.24
N GLY A 15 -3.65 -23.77 30.74
CA GLY A 15 -2.95 -25.04 30.49
C GLY A 15 -3.23 -25.72 29.15
N LEU A 16 -4.04 -25.12 28.27
CA LEU A 16 -4.23 -25.63 26.91
C LEU A 16 -3.04 -25.31 26.00
N LYS A 17 -2.70 -26.23 25.09
CA LYS A 17 -1.79 -25.93 23.98
C LYS A 17 -2.42 -24.86 23.08
N MET A 18 -1.60 -24.01 22.45
CA MET A 18 -2.02 -22.89 21.63
C MET A 18 -3.06 -23.25 20.57
N GLU A 19 -2.88 -24.37 19.87
CA GLU A 19 -3.82 -24.90 18.87
C GLU A 19 -5.22 -25.10 19.43
N LYS A 20 -5.32 -25.67 20.63
CA LYS A 20 -6.62 -25.85 21.30
C LYS A 20 -7.27 -24.55 21.75
N VAL A 21 -6.46 -23.54 22.09
CA VAL A 21 -7.00 -22.21 22.43
C VAL A 21 -7.60 -21.54 21.19
N ILE A 22 -6.95 -21.66 20.03
CA ILE A 22 -7.46 -21.14 18.76
C ILE A 22 -8.77 -21.87 18.40
N GLU A 23 -8.75 -23.18 18.39
CA GLU A 23 -9.92 -24.02 18.05
C GLU A 23 -11.14 -23.68 18.93
N GLU A 24 -10.94 -23.55 20.25
CA GLU A 24 -12.01 -23.19 21.18
C GLU A 24 -12.50 -21.74 20.97
N ALA A 25 -11.59 -20.81 20.65
CA ALA A 25 -11.97 -19.43 20.31
C ALA A 25 -12.78 -19.40 19.00
N GLU A 26 -12.38 -20.14 17.97
CA GLU A 26 -13.11 -20.23 16.70
C GLU A 26 -14.50 -20.81 16.87
N LYS A 27 -14.66 -21.90 17.63
CA LYS A 27 -15.98 -22.49 17.93
C LYS A 27 -16.93 -21.48 18.58
N ARG A 28 -16.40 -20.65 19.49
CA ARG A 28 -17.19 -19.60 20.16
C ARG A 28 -17.53 -18.46 19.20
N TYR A 29 -16.61 -18.05 18.33
CA TYR A 29 -16.88 -17.04 17.32
C TYR A 29 -17.91 -17.55 16.29
N ASP A 30 -17.88 -18.85 15.92
CA ASP A 30 -18.90 -19.45 15.06
C ASP A 30 -20.27 -19.44 15.70
N TYR A 31 -20.36 -19.84 16.96
CA TYR A 31 -21.61 -19.79 17.68
C TYR A 31 -22.20 -18.36 17.76
N LEU A 32 -21.34 -17.39 18.06
CA LEU A 32 -21.78 -15.99 18.12
C LEU A 32 -22.14 -15.46 16.73
N TRP A 33 -21.38 -15.84 15.69
CA TRP A 33 -21.70 -15.50 14.31
C TRP A 33 -23.08 -16.03 13.92
N GLN A 34 -23.34 -17.32 14.14
CA GLN A 34 -24.65 -17.92 13.86
C GLN A 34 -25.77 -17.22 14.61
N LYS A 35 -25.54 -16.88 15.86
CA LYS A 35 -26.54 -16.21 16.71
C LYS A 35 -26.87 -14.79 16.26
N TYR A 36 -25.87 -14.01 15.81
CA TYR A 36 -26.03 -12.57 15.55
C TYR A 36 -26.03 -12.19 14.07
N SER A 37 -25.79 -13.14 13.14
CA SER A 37 -25.76 -12.87 11.69
C SER A 37 -27.06 -13.14 10.97
N PHE A 38 -27.90 -14.04 11.49
CA PHE A 38 -29.18 -14.36 10.86
C PHE A 38 -30.28 -13.45 11.39
N PRO A 39 -30.94 -12.66 10.53
CA PRO A 39 -32.11 -11.88 10.90
C PRO A 39 -33.35 -12.79 10.95
N ILE A 40 -33.39 -13.76 11.88
CA ILE A 40 -34.60 -14.55 12.04
C ILE A 40 -35.64 -13.82 12.89
N ASN A 41 -35.24 -12.83 13.64
CA ASN A 41 -36.11 -11.84 14.27
C ASN A 41 -35.35 -10.51 14.27
N ASP A 42 -36.05 -9.37 14.20
CA ASP A 42 -35.54 -8.02 14.47
C ASP A 42 -34.71 -7.99 15.76
N GLU A 43 -33.53 -8.64 15.71
CA GLU A 43 -32.68 -8.72 16.88
C GLU A 43 -32.24 -7.32 17.23
N ASP A 44 -32.75 -6.93 18.34
CA ASP A 44 -32.54 -5.69 19.06
C ASP A 44 -31.11 -5.19 18.85
N PRO A 45 -30.91 -4.02 18.22
CA PRO A 45 -29.61 -3.37 18.09
C PRO A 45 -28.83 -3.31 19.42
N GLU A 46 -29.56 -3.32 20.53
CA GLU A 46 -29.02 -3.35 21.89
C GLU A 46 -28.26 -4.65 22.21
N SER A 47 -28.73 -5.80 21.72
CA SER A 47 -28.02 -7.06 21.93
C SER A 47 -26.67 -7.10 21.22
N ARG A 48 -26.55 -6.51 20.01
CA ARG A 48 -25.29 -6.40 19.29
C ARG A 48 -24.34 -5.41 19.99
N LYS A 49 -24.84 -4.29 20.43
CA LYS A 49 -24.07 -3.32 21.22
C LYS A 49 -23.55 -3.93 22.52
N ALA A 50 -24.41 -4.69 23.24
CA ALA A 50 -24.02 -5.38 24.46
C ALA A 50 -22.91 -6.41 24.19
N LEU A 51 -22.96 -7.13 23.04
CA LEU A 51 -21.88 -8.03 22.63
C LEU A 51 -20.59 -7.26 22.35
N GLN A 52 -20.64 -6.18 21.57
CA GLN A 52 -19.51 -5.32 21.26
C GLN A 52 -18.85 -4.78 22.52
N SER A 53 -19.64 -4.20 23.45
CA SER A 53 -19.15 -3.73 24.74
C SER A 53 -18.48 -4.84 25.54
N SER A 54 -19.08 -6.04 25.56
CA SER A 54 -18.49 -7.18 26.27
C SER A 54 -17.13 -7.59 25.70
N PHE A 55 -16.98 -7.57 24.37
CA PHE A 55 -15.70 -7.86 23.70
C PHE A 55 -14.67 -6.77 23.94
N GLU A 56 -15.09 -5.51 23.96
CA GLU A 56 -14.21 -4.37 24.22
C GLU A 56 -13.75 -4.38 25.68
N ASP A 57 -14.67 -4.37 26.65
CA ASP A 57 -14.37 -4.26 28.07
C ASP A 57 -13.56 -5.44 28.60
N SER A 58 -13.82 -6.62 28.07
CA SER A 58 -13.18 -7.85 28.55
C SER A 58 -12.02 -8.30 27.66
N ALA A 59 -11.73 -7.61 26.56
CA ALA A 59 -10.69 -7.96 25.59
C ALA A 59 -10.79 -9.44 25.16
N LEU A 60 -11.82 -9.78 24.38
CA LEU A 60 -12.15 -11.18 24.07
C LEU A 60 -11.68 -11.65 22.69
N VAL A 61 -10.85 -10.89 21.99
CA VAL A 61 -10.19 -11.33 20.76
C VAL A 61 -8.84 -11.94 21.11
N TYR A 62 -8.69 -13.23 20.83
CA TYR A 62 -7.41 -13.92 21.06
C TYR A 62 -6.45 -13.71 19.90
N ILE A 63 -5.22 -13.29 20.16
CA ILE A 63 -4.15 -13.09 19.18
C ILE A 63 -3.09 -14.17 19.37
N PRO A 64 -3.06 -15.20 18.51
CA PRO A 64 -2.16 -16.36 18.69
C PRO A 64 -0.69 -15.99 18.72
N LYS A 65 -0.23 -15.10 17.83
CA LYS A 65 1.17 -14.64 17.76
C LYS A 65 1.64 -13.97 19.06
N LEU A 66 0.75 -13.26 19.74
CA LEU A 66 1.03 -12.58 21.00
C LEU A 66 0.69 -13.45 22.22
N ARG A 67 0.00 -14.56 22.03
CA ARG A 67 -0.60 -15.39 23.10
C ARG A 67 -1.40 -14.55 24.09
N ALA A 68 -2.13 -13.56 23.58
CA ALA A 68 -2.81 -12.56 24.40
C ALA A 68 -4.23 -12.30 23.89
N TRP A 69 -5.09 -11.88 24.80
CA TRP A 69 -6.42 -11.39 24.50
C TRP A 69 -6.38 -9.88 24.31
N ARG A 70 -7.09 -9.37 23.30
CA ARG A 70 -7.15 -7.95 22.96
C ARG A 70 -8.59 -7.49 22.78
N PRO A 71 -8.93 -6.23 23.07
CA PRO A 71 -10.22 -5.67 22.69
C PRO A 71 -10.28 -5.45 21.16
N PRO A 72 -11.47 -5.48 20.53
CA PRO A 72 -11.64 -5.20 19.11
C PRO A 72 -11.00 -3.89 18.66
N SER A 73 -11.06 -2.83 19.47
CA SER A 73 -10.42 -1.52 19.19
C SER A 73 -8.90 -1.59 19.02
N LYS A 74 -8.24 -2.62 19.57
CA LYS A 74 -6.81 -2.88 19.42
C LYS A 74 -6.50 -3.95 18.38
N CYS A 75 -7.50 -4.33 17.57
CA CYS A 75 -7.37 -5.27 16.48
C CYS A 75 -7.60 -4.58 15.14
N VAL A 76 -7.07 -5.16 14.07
CA VAL A 76 -7.27 -4.73 12.69
C VAL A 76 -7.39 -5.97 11.80
N TRP A 77 -8.27 -5.90 10.81
CA TRP A 77 -8.43 -6.97 9.83
C TRP A 77 -7.42 -6.80 8.69
N VAL A 78 -6.21 -7.27 8.89
CA VAL A 78 -5.11 -7.20 7.92
C VAL A 78 -4.24 -8.45 8.06
N GLU A 79 -3.53 -8.83 7.02
CA GLU A 79 -2.51 -9.87 7.09
C GLU A 79 -1.36 -9.44 8.01
N SER A 80 -0.76 -10.37 8.69
CA SER A 80 0.27 -10.06 9.68
C SER A 80 1.64 -9.69 9.11
N SER A 81 1.80 -9.73 7.79
CA SER A 81 2.91 -9.09 7.07
C SER A 81 2.90 -7.57 7.27
N VAL A 82 1.73 -6.98 7.35
CA VAL A 82 1.54 -5.54 7.58
C VAL A 82 1.46 -5.27 9.07
N LYS A 83 2.34 -4.42 9.57
CA LYS A 83 2.38 -4.01 10.99
C LYS A 83 1.71 -2.66 11.16
N ILE A 84 0.52 -2.63 11.74
CA ILE A 84 -0.16 -1.38 12.11
C ILE A 84 0.18 -1.03 13.55
N PRO A 85 0.77 0.14 13.83
CA PRO A 85 1.16 0.56 15.18
C PRO A 85 -0.03 0.51 16.16
N GLY A 86 0.19 -0.10 17.32
CA GLY A 86 -0.84 -0.21 18.35
C GLY A 86 -1.99 -1.17 18.07
N LYS A 87 -2.02 -1.80 16.90
CA LYS A 87 -3.05 -2.78 16.48
C LYS A 87 -2.47 -4.19 16.38
N SER A 88 -3.34 -5.18 16.48
CA SER A 88 -3.01 -6.60 16.29
C SER A 88 -3.77 -7.15 15.10
N SER A 89 -3.06 -7.74 14.15
CA SER A 89 -3.66 -8.43 13.00
C SER A 89 -4.47 -9.65 13.45
N VAL A 90 -5.64 -9.85 12.85
CA VAL A 90 -6.52 -11.00 13.11
C VAL A 90 -6.80 -11.85 11.88
N ALA A 91 -6.54 -11.35 10.66
CA ALA A 91 -6.91 -12.02 9.41
C ALA A 91 -6.24 -13.40 9.26
N ASP A 92 -4.94 -13.51 9.53
CA ASP A 92 -4.21 -14.78 9.39
C ASP A 92 -4.66 -15.83 10.41
N ALA A 93 -5.03 -15.38 11.61
CA ALA A 93 -5.46 -16.30 12.66
C ALA A 93 -6.88 -16.84 12.41
N TYR A 94 -7.71 -16.05 11.73
CA TYR A 94 -9.12 -16.33 11.55
C TYR A 94 -9.60 -16.07 10.11
N PRO A 95 -8.98 -16.64 9.07
CA PRO A 95 -9.18 -16.23 7.67
C PRO A 95 -10.64 -16.33 7.21
N LEU A 96 -11.41 -17.26 7.77
CA LEU A 96 -12.82 -17.48 7.42
C LEU A 96 -13.80 -16.63 8.24
N LYS A 97 -13.32 -15.76 9.12
CA LYS A 97 -14.17 -15.03 10.08
C LYS A 97 -14.23 -13.51 9.81
N LYS A 98 -13.86 -13.07 8.60
CA LYS A 98 -13.84 -11.64 8.25
C LYS A 98 -15.12 -10.93 8.67
N THR A 99 -16.27 -11.44 8.22
CA THR A 99 -17.57 -10.81 8.47
C THR A 99 -17.91 -10.72 9.96
N PHE A 100 -17.56 -11.76 10.75
CA PHE A 100 -17.75 -11.72 12.20
C PHE A 100 -16.94 -10.58 12.83
N PHE A 101 -15.66 -10.48 12.50
CA PHE A 101 -14.81 -9.43 13.08
C PHE A 101 -15.17 -8.06 12.59
N THR A 102 -15.37 -7.85 11.29
CA THR A 102 -15.60 -6.51 10.73
C THR A 102 -17.05 -6.04 10.90
N THR A 103 -18.04 -6.92 10.73
CA THR A 103 -19.45 -6.51 10.78
C THR A 103 -20.02 -6.58 12.19
N ILE A 104 -19.76 -7.67 12.93
CA ILE A 104 -20.33 -7.86 14.26
C ILE A 104 -19.49 -7.15 15.33
N LEU A 105 -18.18 -7.42 15.38
CA LEU A 105 -17.29 -6.84 16.40
C LEU A 105 -16.75 -5.46 16.05
N LYS A 106 -16.99 -4.97 14.82
CA LYS A 106 -16.50 -3.67 14.34
C LYS A 106 -14.98 -3.53 14.41
N VAL A 107 -14.26 -4.64 14.25
CA VAL A 107 -12.82 -4.59 13.98
C VAL A 107 -12.60 -3.85 12.69
N SER A 108 -11.81 -2.78 12.72
CA SER A 108 -11.56 -1.95 11.53
C SER A 108 -10.77 -2.72 10.47
N GLU A 109 -11.09 -2.49 9.20
CA GLU A 109 -10.16 -2.74 8.11
C GLU A 109 -9.10 -1.63 8.11
N PRO A 110 -7.91 -1.85 7.55
CA PRO A 110 -6.88 -0.84 7.54
C PRO A 110 -7.30 0.35 6.67
N THR A 111 -7.05 1.54 7.15
CA THR A 111 -7.25 2.80 6.42
C THR A 111 -5.93 3.30 5.85
N VAL A 112 -5.97 4.22 4.89
CA VAL A 112 -4.78 4.91 4.35
C VAL A 112 -3.95 5.51 5.48
N GLU A 113 -4.59 6.19 6.43
CA GLU A 113 -3.95 6.79 7.60
C GLU A 113 -3.19 5.75 8.44
N MET A 114 -3.78 4.57 8.69
CA MET A 114 -3.10 3.49 9.43
C MET A 114 -1.85 2.98 8.71
N TYR A 115 -1.88 2.89 7.39
CA TYR A 115 -0.69 2.50 6.60
C TYR A 115 0.37 3.60 6.62
N ILE A 116 -0.03 4.85 6.55
CA ILE A 116 0.88 6.00 6.67
C ILE A 116 1.56 6.01 8.04
N ASP A 117 0.81 5.84 9.12
CA ASP A 117 1.37 5.71 10.47
C ASP A 117 2.33 4.53 10.59
N SER A 118 1.99 3.40 9.94
CA SER A 118 2.86 2.24 9.85
C SER A 118 4.17 2.58 9.15
N LEU A 119 4.09 3.19 7.98
CA LEU A 119 5.25 3.59 7.17
C LEU A 119 6.20 4.52 7.95
N ILE A 120 5.66 5.55 8.60
CA ILE A 120 6.42 6.49 9.43
C ILE A 120 7.07 5.76 10.63
N SER A 121 6.33 4.87 11.28
CA SER A 121 6.84 4.09 12.41
C SER A 121 7.94 3.10 12.00
N GLU A 122 7.79 2.47 10.84
CA GLU A 122 8.77 1.53 10.27
C GLU A 122 10.06 2.24 9.91
N ALA A 123 9.99 3.40 9.26
CA ALA A 123 11.16 4.21 8.91
C ALA A 123 11.95 4.63 10.16
N LYS A 124 11.28 5.09 11.21
CA LYS A 124 11.90 5.42 12.51
C LYS A 124 12.47 4.20 13.24
N GLY A 125 11.89 3.04 13.02
CA GLY A 125 12.28 1.77 13.68
C GLY A 125 13.42 1.00 13.00
N LEU A 126 14.13 1.58 12.03
CA LEU A 126 15.18 0.94 11.23
C LEU A 126 14.66 -0.24 10.38
N ALA A 127 13.43 -0.15 9.88
CA ALA A 127 12.93 -1.12 8.90
C ALA A 127 13.83 -1.14 7.64
N SER A 128 13.86 -2.28 6.97
CA SER A 128 14.59 -2.38 5.70
C SER A 128 13.89 -1.58 4.60
N ALA A 129 14.65 -1.11 3.61
CA ALA A 129 14.09 -0.44 2.44
C ALA A 129 13.02 -1.31 1.74
N ALA A 130 13.16 -2.64 1.75
CA ALA A 130 12.18 -3.55 1.17
C ALA A 130 10.82 -3.48 1.90
N GLN A 131 10.79 -3.44 3.23
CA GLN A 131 9.56 -3.30 4.01
C GLN A 131 8.87 -1.96 3.74
N ILE A 132 9.64 -0.88 3.71
CA ILE A 132 9.14 0.46 3.37
C ILE A 132 8.50 0.46 1.97
N LYS A 133 9.16 -0.13 0.96
CA LYS A 133 8.64 -0.24 -0.40
C LYS A 133 7.33 -1.05 -0.47
N GLU A 134 7.25 -2.14 0.26
CA GLU A 134 6.05 -2.96 0.36
C GLU A 134 4.87 -2.17 0.94
N THR A 135 5.09 -1.44 2.04
CA THR A 135 4.06 -0.60 2.66
C THR A 135 3.63 0.55 1.74
N MET A 136 4.57 1.18 1.02
CA MET A 136 4.24 2.21 0.01
C MET A 136 3.39 1.65 -1.14
N ALA A 137 3.68 0.45 -1.61
CA ALA A 137 2.88 -0.22 -2.65
C ALA A 137 1.45 -0.51 -2.17
N LEU A 138 1.28 -0.92 -0.90
CA LEU A 138 -0.05 -1.11 -0.30
C LEU A 138 -0.84 0.20 -0.22
N ILE A 139 -0.19 1.30 0.16
CA ILE A 139 -0.82 2.63 0.18
C ILE A 139 -1.33 2.99 -1.22
N CYS A 140 -0.53 2.78 -2.27
CA CYS A 140 -0.91 3.08 -3.65
C CYS A 140 -2.08 2.24 -4.18
N GLY A 141 -2.34 1.08 -3.59
CA GLY A 141 -3.52 0.27 -3.91
C GLY A 141 -4.84 0.82 -3.34
N LEU A 142 -4.78 1.87 -2.52
CA LEU A 142 -5.93 2.52 -1.91
C LEU A 142 -6.25 3.84 -2.61
N ASP A 143 -7.44 4.38 -2.38
CA ASP A 143 -7.82 5.71 -2.86
C ASP A 143 -7.20 6.77 -1.93
N ILE A 144 -6.15 7.43 -2.43
CA ILE A 144 -5.31 8.36 -1.65
C ILE A 144 -5.77 9.79 -1.94
N GLY A 145 -6.28 10.49 -0.92
CA GLY A 145 -6.51 11.94 -0.97
C GLY A 145 -5.22 12.74 -0.71
N GLU A 146 -5.14 13.95 -1.25
CA GLU A 146 -3.99 14.85 -1.01
C GLU A 146 -3.80 15.16 0.49
N SER A 147 -4.88 15.24 1.25
CA SER A 147 -4.84 15.47 2.70
C SER A 147 -4.21 14.32 3.48
N ASP A 148 -4.32 13.09 2.95
CA ASP A 148 -3.88 11.89 3.66
C ASP A 148 -2.36 11.79 3.72
N VAL A 149 -1.66 12.33 2.70
CA VAL A 149 -0.19 12.23 2.58
C VAL A 149 0.58 13.38 3.23
N SER A 150 -0.11 14.38 3.77
CA SER A 150 0.56 15.56 4.34
C SER A 150 1.60 15.23 5.42
N SER A 151 1.33 14.22 6.25
CA SER A 151 2.25 13.74 7.28
C SER A 151 3.48 13.01 6.72
N LEU A 152 3.42 12.54 5.46
CA LEU A 152 4.55 11.87 4.80
C LEU A 152 5.55 12.86 4.19
N VAL A 153 5.13 14.10 3.92
CA VAL A 153 6.01 15.08 3.25
C VAL A 153 7.28 15.35 4.07
N GLU A 154 7.13 15.49 5.39
CA GLU A 154 8.26 15.72 6.31
C GLU A 154 8.91 14.43 6.81
N ALA A 155 8.30 13.28 6.58
CA ALA A 155 8.79 12.02 7.10
C ALA A 155 9.92 11.45 6.22
N GLU A 156 10.99 10.95 6.84
CA GLU A 156 12.12 10.29 6.18
C GLU A 156 11.74 8.85 5.79
N VAL A 157 10.86 8.72 4.80
CA VAL A 157 10.31 7.41 4.37
C VAL A 157 10.74 6.99 2.97
N LEU A 158 11.38 7.89 2.21
CA LEU A 158 11.78 7.64 0.82
C LEU A 158 13.19 7.02 0.78
N PRO A 159 13.34 5.73 0.45
CA PRO A 159 14.66 5.13 0.31
C PRO A 159 15.35 5.73 -0.92
N VAL A 160 16.52 6.32 -0.72
CA VAL A 160 17.36 6.88 -1.78
C VAL A 160 18.74 6.26 -1.75
N LYS A 161 19.36 6.17 -2.91
CA LYS A 161 20.73 5.70 -3.10
C LYS A 161 21.61 6.87 -3.48
N LEU A 162 22.56 7.19 -2.63
CA LEU A 162 23.53 8.26 -2.88
C LEU A 162 24.49 7.90 -4.03
N ALA A 163 25.16 8.90 -4.62
CA ALA A 163 26.14 8.68 -5.67
C ALA A 163 27.28 7.71 -5.29
N ASN A 164 27.64 7.62 -4.01
CA ASN A 164 28.62 6.68 -3.49
C ASN A 164 28.07 5.25 -3.26
N GLY A 165 26.80 5.01 -3.61
CA GLY A 165 26.13 3.71 -3.45
C GLY A 165 25.51 3.45 -2.07
N VAL A 166 25.67 4.37 -1.10
CA VAL A 166 25.08 4.23 0.24
C VAL A 166 23.58 4.51 0.15
N GLY A 167 22.77 3.62 0.75
CA GLY A 167 21.34 3.79 0.92
C GLY A 167 21.03 4.60 2.18
N VAL A 168 20.16 5.60 2.06
CA VAL A 168 19.63 6.42 3.16
C VAL A 168 18.14 6.65 2.98
N PHE A 169 17.47 7.20 3.98
CA PHE A 169 16.09 7.65 3.85
C PHE A 169 16.05 9.17 3.70
N ALA A 170 15.22 9.65 2.79
CA ALA A 170 14.93 11.06 2.56
C ALA A 170 13.47 11.37 2.83
N SER A 171 13.14 12.65 3.02
CA SER A 171 11.77 13.14 3.00
C SER A 171 11.41 13.75 1.63
N ALA A 172 10.13 14.00 1.41
CA ALA A 172 9.67 14.73 0.23
C ALA A 172 9.93 16.24 0.36
N SER A 173 10.12 16.75 1.59
CA SER A 173 10.39 18.16 1.88
C SER A 173 11.68 18.63 1.18
N ALA A 174 11.63 19.84 0.61
CA ALA A 174 12.80 20.46 -0.05
C ALA A 174 13.90 20.89 0.93
N GLU A 175 13.58 21.00 2.21
CA GLU A 175 14.50 21.43 3.27
C GLU A 175 15.34 20.29 3.85
N HIS A 176 15.06 19.05 3.45
CA HIS A 176 15.77 17.87 3.97
C HIS A 176 17.17 17.73 3.38
N GLU A 177 18.13 17.22 4.16
CA GLU A 177 19.54 17.03 3.76
C GLU A 177 19.70 16.24 2.45
N TYR A 178 18.86 15.24 2.23
CA TYR A 178 18.87 14.39 1.03
C TYR A 178 17.74 14.71 0.06
N ALA A 179 17.23 15.94 0.07
CA ALA A 179 16.14 16.36 -0.79
C ALA A 179 16.47 16.31 -2.30
N ASP A 180 17.73 16.48 -2.68
CA ASP A 180 18.18 16.54 -4.07
C ASP A 180 18.35 15.14 -4.70
N PHE A 181 17.30 14.33 -4.69
CA PHE A 181 17.29 13.06 -5.41
C PHE A 181 16.46 13.14 -6.69
N VAL A 182 16.79 12.29 -7.66
CA VAL A 182 16.10 12.17 -8.94
C VAL A 182 15.28 10.88 -8.99
N ILE A 183 14.08 10.94 -9.53
CA ILE A 183 13.21 9.80 -9.78
C ILE A 183 13.44 9.34 -11.22
N VAL A 184 14.09 8.20 -11.39
CA VAL A 184 14.50 7.70 -12.70
C VAL A 184 13.46 6.70 -13.23
N GLU A 185 12.68 7.12 -14.23
CA GLU A 185 11.55 6.37 -14.77
C GLU A 185 11.86 5.60 -16.06
N ASN A 186 13.07 5.67 -16.59
CA ASN A 186 13.48 4.88 -17.76
C ASN A 186 14.90 4.31 -17.63
N ALA A 187 15.18 3.24 -18.39
CA ALA A 187 16.44 2.51 -18.31
C ALA A 187 17.64 3.33 -18.84
N ILE A 188 17.44 4.20 -19.82
CA ILE A 188 18.51 5.03 -20.41
C ILE A 188 19.03 6.01 -19.37
N HIS A 189 18.11 6.73 -18.70
CA HIS A 189 18.46 7.66 -17.64
C HIS A 189 19.09 6.93 -16.44
N ARG A 190 18.59 5.72 -16.10
CA ARG A 190 19.17 4.94 -15.02
C ARG A 190 20.64 4.62 -15.26
N ASN A 191 20.98 4.10 -16.42
CA ASN A 191 22.37 3.82 -16.78
C ASN A 191 23.25 5.09 -16.81
N ALA A 192 22.67 6.22 -17.22
CA ALA A 192 23.39 7.50 -17.27
C ALA A 192 23.67 8.07 -15.87
N PHE A 193 22.80 7.85 -14.89
CA PHE A 193 22.86 8.47 -13.56
C PHE A 193 23.44 7.56 -12.47
N GLU A 194 23.46 6.26 -12.68
CA GLU A 194 23.94 5.31 -11.67
C GLU A 194 25.36 5.65 -11.21
N GLY A 195 25.52 5.80 -9.89
CA GLY A 195 26.80 6.17 -9.27
C GLY A 195 27.26 7.62 -9.49
N LYS A 196 26.44 8.49 -10.10
CA LYS A 196 26.79 9.90 -10.35
C LYS A 196 25.97 10.89 -9.55
N ILE A 197 24.71 10.57 -9.32
CA ILE A 197 23.78 11.43 -8.56
C ILE A 197 22.98 10.59 -7.58
N THR A 198 22.32 11.23 -6.63
CA THR A 198 21.38 10.59 -5.72
C THR A 198 20.09 10.26 -6.46
N VAL A 199 19.63 9.04 -6.35
CA VAL A 199 18.41 8.56 -7.02
C VAL A 199 17.46 7.88 -6.04
N LEU A 200 16.16 7.94 -6.31
CA LEU A 200 15.17 7.16 -5.57
C LEU A 200 15.47 5.66 -5.78
N ASP A 201 15.64 4.92 -4.68
CA ASP A 201 16.08 3.51 -4.71
C ASP A 201 14.92 2.53 -4.94
N PHE A 202 14.27 2.68 -6.10
CA PHE A 202 13.20 1.80 -6.57
C PHE A 202 13.55 1.27 -7.97
N SER A 203 13.08 0.08 -8.31
CA SER A 203 13.11 -0.43 -9.69
C SER A 203 12.19 0.40 -10.59
N LEU A 204 12.31 0.25 -11.91
CA LEU A 204 11.43 0.96 -12.85
C LEU A 204 9.96 0.53 -12.73
N GLU A 205 9.72 -0.74 -12.37
CA GLU A 205 8.38 -1.28 -12.14
C GLU A 205 7.80 -0.72 -10.85
N GLU A 206 8.56 -0.77 -9.75
CA GLU A 206 8.14 -0.20 -8.47
C GLU A 206 7.81 1.31 -8.60
N ILE A 207 8.63 2.10 -9.34
CA ILE A 207 8.34 3.53 -9.58
C ILE A 207 7.01 3.72 -10.30
N ARG A 208 6.69 2.85 -11.27
CA ARG A 208 5.41 2.91 -11.98
C ARG A 208 4.24 2.67 -11.03
N ASP A 209 4.38 1.68 -10.16
CA ASP A 209 3.33 1.28 -9.22
C ASP A 209 3.08 2.34 -8.14
N ILE A 210 4.16 2.96 -7.61
CA ILE A 210 4.05 4.01 -6.58
C ILE A 210 3.92 5.44 -7.14
N LYS A 211 3.87 5.61 -8.47
CA LYS A 211 3.78 6.94 -9.10
C LYS A 211 2.65 7.81 -8.55
N PRO A 212 1.43 7.29 -8.29
CA PRO A 212 0.37 8.09 -7.69
C PRO A 212 0.76 8.71 -6.34
N LEU A 213 1.43 7.94 -5.47
CA LEU A 213 1.91 8.43 -4.18
C LEU A 213 3.01 9.48 -4.35
N LEU A 214 3.96 9.27 -5.27
CA LEU A 214 5.03 10.24 -5.55
C LEU A 214 4.48 11.59 -6.05
N LEU A 215 3.42 11.55 -6.87
CA LEU A 215 2.72 12.76 -7.34
C LEU A 215 1.96 13.44 -6.19
N ALA A 216 1.28 12.68 -5.34
CA ALA A 216 0.58 13.21 -4.18
C ALA A 216 1.55 13.86 -3.16
N LEU A 217 2.80 13.37 -3.08
CA LEU A 217 3.88 13.97 -2.29
C LEU A 217 4.51 15.22 -2.93
N GLY A 218 4.01 15.67 -4.09
CA GLY A 218 4.53 16.86 -4.79
C GLY A 218 5.87 16.65 -5.49
N LEU A 219 6.27 15.41 -5.76
CA LEU A 219 7.58 15.07 -6.33
C LEU A 219 7.61 15.08 -7.86
N GLU A 220 6.59 15.64 -8.54
CA GLU A 220 6.50 15.66 -10.00
C GLU A 220 7.75 16.28 -10.65
N GLY A 221 8.28 17.35 -10.08
CA GLY A 221 9.46 18.06 -10.60
C GLY A 221 10.76 17.26 -10.50
N ARG A 222 10.79 16.14 -9.75
CA ARG A 222 11.99 15.30 -9.57
C ARG A 222 12.08 14.11 -10.54
N PHE A 223 11.10 13.94 -11.41
CA PHE A 223 11.16 12.91 -12.46
C PHE A 223 12.21 13.27 -13.50
N SER A 224 13.03 12.28 -13.88
CA SER A 224 14.12 12.48 -14.86
C SER A 224 13.64 13.02 -16.21
N SER A 225 12.41 12.69 -16.63
CA SER A 225 11.78 13.24 -17.83
C SER A 225 11.45 14.74 -17.75
N LYS A 226 11.40 15.31 -16.55
CA LYS A 226 11.17 16.76 -16.34
C LYS A 226 12.47 17.53 -16.17
N LEU A 227 13.52 16.85 -15.69
CA LEU A 227 14.82 17.46 -15.40
C LEU A 227 15.78 17.43 -16.58
N ILE A 228 15.56 16.56 -17.57
CA ILE A 228 16.48 16.34 -18.69
C ILE A 228 15.90 16.95 -19.95
N GLU A 229 16.66 17.84 -20.54
CA GLU A 229 16.47 18.31 -21.91
C GLU A 229 17.42 17.53 -22.83
N GLU A 230 16.87 16.72 -23.74
CA GLU A 230 17.67 16.00 -24.73
C GLU A 230 18.06 16.98 -25.85
N ILE A 231 19.29 17.43 -25.82
CA ILE A 231 19.85 18.29 -26.89
C ILE A 231 20.63 17.39 -27.85
N THR A 232 20.16 17.26 -29.08
CA THR A 232 20.89 16.58 -30.15
C THR A 232 21.69 17.59 -30.94
N GLU A 233 22.98 17.67 -30.66
CA GLU A 233 23.92 18.47 -31.46
C GLU A 233 24.53 17.60 -32.56
N VAL A 234 24.29 17.97 -33.79
CA VAL A 234 24.98 17.39 -34.96
C VAL A 234 26.19 18.28 -35.29
N SER A 235 27.35 17.92 -34.75
CA SER A 235 28.61 18.60 -35.07
C SER A 235 29.27 17.94 -36.31
N GLY A 236 29.68 18.78 -37.29
CA GLY A 236 30.54 18.36 -38.38
C GLY A 236 29.89 17.73 -39.62
N GLY A 237 28.59 17.79 -39.74
CA GLY A 237 27.87 17.30 -40.93
C GLY A 237 27.59 18.43 -41.94
N SER A 238 28.02 18.25 -43.17
CA SER A 238 27.45 19.02 -44.29
C SER A 238 25.98 18.55 -44.44
N LYS A 239 25.04 19.50 -44.61
CA LYS A 239 23.63 19.19 -44.85
C LYS A 239 23.50 18.37 -46.14
N ASP A 240 23.41 17.05 -46.03
CA ASP A 240 22.99 16.23 -47.11
C ASP A 240 21.47 16.39 -47.31
N ARG A 241 21.11 17.13 -48.36
CA ARG A 241 19.73 17.45 -48.69
C ARG A 241 18.91 16.20 -49.02
N GLU A 242 19.54 15.21 -49.58
CA GLU A 242 18.87 13.95 -49.97
C GLU A 242 18.60 13.07 -48.76
N MET A 243 19.55 12.94 -47.84
CA MET A 243 19.41 12.22 -46.59
C MET A 243 18.37 12.90 -45.65
N THR A 244 18.40 14.22 -45.57
CA THR A 244 17.41 15.01 -44.81
C THR A 244 16.01 14.82 -45.36
N ARG A 245 15.83 14.77 -46.70
CA ARG A 245 14.56 14.52 -47.35
C ARG A 245 14.07 13.11 -47.06
N ASN A 246 14.95 12.10 -47.16
CA ASN A 246 14.63 10.71 -46.86
C ASN A 246 14.25 10.45 -45.40
N LEU A 247 14.95 11.06 -44.45
CA LEU A 247 14.62 11.00 -43.02
C LEU A 247 13.28 11.67 -42.74
N ARG A 248 12.96 12.78 -43.38
CA ARG A 248 11.68 13.49 -43.24
C ARG A 248 10.51 12.64 -43.77
N ILE A 249 10.71 11.96 -44.91
CA ILE A 249 9.70 11.06 -45.49
C ILE A 249 9.48 9.85 -44.56
N LYS A 250 10.58 9.25 -44.05
CA LYS A 250 10.50 8.10 -43.14
C LYS A 250 9.84 8.49 -41.80
N SER A 251 10.18 9.64 -41.23
CA SER A 251 9.55 10.10 -39.99
C SER A 251 8.06 10.40 -40.17
N GLN A 252 7.66 10.99 -41.29
CA GLN A 252 6.23 11.20 -41.60
C GLN A 252 5.48 9.88 -41.82
N ALA A 253 6.12 8.89 -42.42
CA ALA A 253 5.56 7.54 -42.58
C ALA A 253 5.39 6.85 -41.25
N MET A 254 6.36 6.94 -40.32
CA MET A 254 6.26 6.42 -38.95
C MET A 254 5.13 7.08 -38.16
N VAL A 255 5.02 8.39 -38.22
CA VAL A 255 3.93 9.12 -37.54
C VAL A 255 2.56 8.69 -38.07
N ARG A 256 2.42 8.56 -39.41
CA ARG A 256 1.19 8.06 -40.02
C ARG A 256 0.87 6.61 -39.60
N TYR A 257 1.87 5.75 -39.54
CA TYR A 257 1.71 4.36 -39.07
C TYR A 257 1.22 4.30 -37.63
N VAL A 258 1.82 5.07 -36.72
CA VAL A 258 1.41 5.14 -35.30
C VAL A 258 -0.02 5.65 -35.14
N ILE A 259 -0.40 6.69 -35.92
CA ILE A 259 -1.75 7.24 -35.90
C ILE A 259 -2.77 6.21 -36.41
N LEU A 260 -2.50 5.55 -37.56
CA LEU A 260 -3.35 4.51 -38.13
C LEU A 260 -3.51 3.32 -37.18
N HIS A 261 -2.44 2.86 -36.58
CA HIS A 261 -2.47 1.73 -35.64
C HIS A 261 -3.28 2.06 -34.38
N ARG A 262 -3.14 3.26 -33.83
CA ARG A 262 -3.98 3.73 -32.70
C ARG A 262 -5.47 3.84 -33.09
N THR A 263 -5.76 4.26 -34.31
CA THR A 263 -7.14 4.37 -34.79
C THR A 263 -7.80 3.02 -34.99
N LEU A 264 -7.05 2.04 -35.48
CA LEU A 264 -7.52 0.65 -35.65
C LEU A 264 -7.80 -0.04 -34.30
N ILE A 265 -6.92 0.14 -33.31
CA ILE A 265 -7.13 -0.39 -31.96
C ILE A 265 -8.39 0.22 -31.32
N ARG A 266 -8.62 1.52 -31.46
CA ARG A 266 -9.83 2.19 -30.96
C ARG A 266 -11.12 1.71 -31.65
N LYS A 267 -11.10 1.43 -32.96
CA LYS A 267 -12.23 0.85 -33.67
C LYS A 267 -12.49 -0.60 -33.29
N GLY A 268 -11.45 -1.41 -33.10
CA GLY A 268 -11.57 -2.79 -32.66
C GLY A 268 -12.23 -2.93 -31.29
N ASN A 269 -11.91 -2.03 -30.35
CA ASN A 269 -12.50 -2.02 -29.00
C ASN A 269 -13.97 -1.52 -29.00
N ARG A 270 -14.36 -0.62 -29.89
CA ARG A 270 -15.76 -0.20 -30.01
C ARG A 270 -16.68 -1.28 -30.55
N ASN A 271 -16.20 -2.11 -31.47
CA ASN A 271 -17.00 -3.23 -32.02
C ASN A 271 -17.16 -4.40 -31.04
N LYS A 272 -16.29 -4.54 -30.03
CA LYS A 272 -16.47 -5.53 -28.96
C LYS A 272 -17.47 -5.08 -27.87
N ALA A 273 -17.69 -3.78 -27.70
CA ALA A 273 -18.62 -3.25 -26.72
C ALA A 273 -20.09 -3.17 -27.21
N SER A 274 -20.36 -3.47 -28.49
CA SER A 274 -21.71 -3.45 -29.07
C SER A 274 -22.34 -4.83 -29.31
N ILE A 275 -21.70 -5.91 -28.81
CA ILE A 275 -22.18 -7.29 -28.91
C ILE A 275 -22.21 -7.92 -27.50
N GLY A 276 -22.80 -7.17 -26.55
CA GLY A 276 -23.05 -7.65 -25.19
C GLY A 276 -24.41 -7.14 -24.72
#